data_3d7309353080c38b52a6babae509a076
#
_entry.id   3d7309353080c38b52a6babae509a076
#
_cell.length_a   1.000
_cell.length_b   1.000
_cell.length_c   1.000
_cell.angle_alpha   90.00
_cell.angle_beta   90.00
_cell.angle_gamma   90.00
#
_symmetry.space_group_name_H-M   'P 1'
#
loop_
_entity.id
_entity.type
_entity.pdbx_description
1 polymer ?
#
loop_
_entity_poly.entity_id
_entity_poly.type
_entity_poly.pdbx_seq_one_letter_code
_entity_poly.pdbx_strand_id
1 'polypeptide(L)'
;VVSHTKHYFNKKQSLKPKTDACKDILFINGCSRELLSQPPRYRISHQQEQLELNGYTCDEIYYQGIDLKYVTMYQTFIIFRAPMTDALNKFIKQAKKYNKTVIFDIDDLVIDTKYTDCIPYVHSMKEEQKIQYDTDVMAMKETLQNCDFAITTTEALQRELETYIPKVFINRNTASNEMVSLSQKALKEKKESSKIKIGYFSGSITHNADFEMIQSVIVETLNQYDNV
;
A
#
# COMPACT_ATOMS: atom_id res chain seq x y z
N VAL A 1 6.52 -6.79 14.53
CA VAL A 1 6.07 -5.54 13.89
C VAL A 1 4.91 -4.92 14.68
N VAL A 2 3.87 -5.71 15.03
CA VAL A 2 2.70 -5.25 15.80
C VAL A 2 3.08 -4.73 17.21
N SER A 3 4.08 -5.31 17.87
CA SER A 3 4.50 -4.90 19.21
C SER A 3 5.17 -3.52 19.24
N HIS A 4 5.96 -3.17 18.20
CA HIS A 4 6.62 -1.87 18.10
C HIS A 4 5.62 -0.75 17.76
N THR A 5 4.65 -1.04 16.90
CA THR A 5 3.57 -0.10 16.55
C THR A 5 2.69 0.20 17.76
N LYS A 6 2.35 -0.83 18.56
CA LYS A 6 1.55 -0.69 19.78
C LYS A 6 2.23 0.23 20.82
N HIS A 7 3.55 0.16 20.92
CA HIS A 7 4.30 1.01 21.88
C HIS A 7 4.35 2.48 21.47
N TYR A 8 4.35 2.74 20.16
CA TYR A 8 4.35 4.12 19.62
C TYR A 8 2.98 4.79 19.78
N PHE A 9 1.90 4.05 19.55
CA PHE A 9 0.53 4.54 19.77
C PHE A 9 0.23 4.80 21.25
N ASN A 10 0.70 3.94 22.17
CA ASN A 10 0.45 4.08 23.60
C ASN A 10 1.09 5.33 24.25
N LYS A 11 2.20 5.86 23.71
CA LYS A 11 2.83 7.07 24.28
C LYS A 11 2.04 8.37 24.03
N LYS A 12 1.11 8.40 23.05
CA LYS A 12 0.24 9.55 22.77
C LYS A 12 -1.18 9.43 23.33
N GLN A 13 -1.49 8.37 24.06
CA GLN A 13 -2.85 8.07 24.59
C GLN A 13 -3.34 8.99 25.72
N SER A 14 -2.61 10.06 26.09
CA SER A 14 -3.05 10.93 27.19
C SER A 14 -4.21 11.88 26.86
N LEU A 15 -4.69 11.90 25.61
CA LEU A 15 -5.81 12.76 25.19
C LEU A 15 -6.86 11.98 24.38
N LYS A 16 -7.48 10.96 25.00
CA LYS A 16 -8.73 10.42 24.43
C LYS A 16 -9.82 11.50 24.55
N PRO A 17 -10.46 11.92 23.45
CA PRO A 17 -11.69 12.70 23.57
C PRO A 17 -12.72 11.86 24.33
N LYS A 18 -13.41 12.46 25.29
CA LYS A 18 -14.45 11.81 26.12
C LYS A 18 -15.76 11.56 25.35
N THR A 19 -15.71 11.09 24.11
CA THR A 19 -16.91 10.72 23.35
C THR A 19 -16.83 9.25 23.01
N ASP A 20 -17.83 8.49 23.41
CA ASP A 20 -17.95 7.03 23.29
C ASP A 20 -17.97 6.48 21.84
N ALA A 21 -17.72 7.29 20.84
CA ALA A 21 -17.83 6.95 19.42
C ALA A 21 -16.55 7.17 18.60
N CYS A 22 -15.38 7.36 19.23
CA CYS A 22 -14.16 7.59 18.44
C CYS A 22 -13.55 6.25 18.05
N LYS A 23 -13.54 5.97 16.74
CA LYS A 23 -12.83 4.84 16.14
C LYS A 23 -11.33 5.08 16.12
N ASP A 24 -10.54 4.01 16.02
CA ASP A 24 -9.08 4.13 16.11
C ASP A 24 -8.46 4.61 14.80
N ILE A 25 -8.82 4.01 13.68
CA ILE A 25 -8.08 4.19 12.42
C ILE A 25 -9.03 4.40 11.24
N LEU A 26 -8.74 5.43 10.44
CA LEU A 26 -9.35 5.62 9.13
C LEU A 26 -8.31 5.45 8.03
N PHE A 27 -8.52 4.49 7.14
CA PHE A 27 -7.77 4.35 5.89
C PHE A 27 -8.35 5.28 4.83
N ILE A 28 -7.48 6.07 4.21
CA ILE A 28 -7.81 6.97 3.10
C ILE A 28 -7.16 6.39 1.86
N ASN A 29 -7.97 5.72 1.03
CA ASN A 29 -7.51 4.99 -0.14
C ASN A 29 -7.39 5.91 -1.35
N GLY A 30 -6.19 6.04 -1.91
CA GLY A 30 -5.95 6.78 -3.15
C GLY A 30 -6.15 5.97 -4.44
N CYS A 31 -6.32 4.65 -4.34
CA CYS A 31 -6.50 3.78 -5.50
C CYS A 31 -7.96 3.39 -5.68
N SER A 32 -8.48 3.47 -6.92
CA SER A 32 -9.77 2.89 -7.24
C SER A 32 -9.72 1.37 -7.13
N ARG A 33 -10.55 0.78 -6.27
CA ARG A 33 -10.65 -0.69 -6.14
C ARG A 33 -11.17 -1.37 -7.41
N GLU A 34 -11.89 -0.65 -8.26
CA GLU A 34 -12.40 -1.15 -9.53
C GLU A 34 -11.30 -1.25 -10.60
N LEU A 35 -10.40 -0.25 -10.64
CA LEU A 35 -9.34 -0.18 -11.63
C LEU A 35 -8.05 -0.88 -11.16
N LEU A 36 -7.76 -0.84 -9.87
CA LEU A 36 -6.54 -1.35 -9.27
C LEU A 36 -6.84 -1.99 -7.91
N SER A 37 -7.37 -3.21 -7.92
CA SER A 37 -7.87 -3.89 -6.72
C SER A 37 -6.77 -4.46 -5.82
N GLN A 38 -5.64 -4.86 -6.38
CA GLN A 38 -4.61 -5.62 -5.64
C GLN A 38 -3.88 -4.78 -4.57
N PRO A 39 -3.33 -3.59 -4.86
CA PRO A 39 -2.64 -2.81 -3.84
C PRO A 39 -3.51 -2.47 -2.62
N PRO A 40 -4.77 -1.97 -2.78
CA PRO A 40 -5.65 -1.75 -1.62
C PRO A 40 -5.99 -3.04 -0.86
N ARG A 41 -6.05 -4.19 -1.53
CA ARG A 41 -6.26 -5.49 -0.85
C ARG A 41 -5.14 -5.76 0.15
N TYR A 42 -3.88 -5.65 -0.27
CA TYR A 42 -2.72 -5.93 0.59
C TYR A 42 -2.46 -4.82 1.61
N ARG A 43 -2.58 -3.56 1.18
CA ARG A 43 -2.18 -2.40 2.00
C ARG A 43 -3.29 -1.87 2.90
N ILE A 44 -4.56 -2.16 2.59
CA ILE A 44 -5.70 -1.73 3.40
C ILE A 44 -6.41 -2.94 4.00
N SER A 45 -7.04 -3.80 3.17
CA SER A 45 -7.90 -4.86 3.71
C SER A 45 -7.17 -5.84 4.62
N HIS A 46 -5.96 -6.29 4.24
CA HIS A 46 -5.17 -7.20 5.08
C HIS A 46 -4.63 -6.51 6.34
N GLN A 47 -4.31 -5.21 6.27
CA GLN A 47 -3.91 -4.45 7.44
C GLN A 47 -5.08 -4.21 8.39
N GLN A 48 -6.28 -3.91 7.86
CA GLN A 48 -7.50 -3.82 8.67
C GLN A 48 -7.75 -5.11 9.41
N GLU A 49 -7.73 -6.27 8.72
CA GLU A 49 -7.88 -7.58 9.36
C GLU A 49 -6.89 -7.78 10.51
N GLN A 50 -5.61 -7.46 10.31
CA GLN A 50 -4.59 -7.58 11.36
C GLN A 50 -4.83 -6.63 12.55
N LEU A 51 -5.24 -5.40 12.27
CA LEU A 51 -5.51 -4.41 13.31
C LEU A 51 -6.77 -4.78 14.10
N GLU A 52 -7.82 -5.21 13.44
CA GLU A 52 -9.08 -5.65 14.05
C GLU A 52 -8.88 -6.89 14.92
N LEU A 53 -8.08 -7.87 14.49
CA LEU A 53 -7.68 -9.01 15.31
C LEU A 53 -6.89 -8.61 16.56
N ASN A 54 -6.31 -7.42 16.59
CA ASN A 54 -5.62 -6.84 17.73
C ASN A 54 -6.50 -5.83 18.52
N GLY A 55 -7.79 -5.76 18.22
CA GLY A 55 -8.77 -4.97 18.96
C GLY A 55 -8.86 -3.50 18.56
N TYR A 56 -8.32 -3.12 17.39
CA TYR A 56 -8.52 -1.79 16.83
C TYR A 56 -9.74 -1.73 15.93
N THR A 57 -10.43 -0.61 15.92
CA THR A 57 -11.54 -0.33 15.01
C THR A 57 -11.04 0.39 13.75
N CYS A 58 -11.38 -0.12 12.58
CA CYS A 58 -10.92 0.39 11.30
C CYS A 58 -12.09 0.70 10.35
N ASP A 59 -11.94 1.75 9.56
CA ASP A 59 -12.80 2.04 8.40
C ASP A 59 -11.95 2.44 7.20
N GLU A 60 -12.55 2.42 6.02
CA GLU A 60 -11.94 2.88 4.78
C GLU A 60 -12.84 3.88 4.08
N ILE A 61 -12.23 4.92 3.51
CA ILE A 61 -12.86 5.82 2.54
C ILE A 61 -11.97 6.00 1.32
N TYR A 62 -12.58 6.28 0.17
CA TYR A 62 -11.83 6.76 -0.99
C TYR A 62 -11.46 8.24 -0.79
N TYR A 63 -10.24 8.64 -1.19
CA TYR A 63 -9.68 9.96 -0.86
C TYR A 63 -10.54 11.15 -1.36
N GLN A 64 -11.32 10.98 -2.44
CA GLN A 64 -12.23 12.01 -2.93
C GLN A 64 -13.47 12.21 -2.03
N GLY A 65 -13.77 11.24 -1.16
CA GLY A 65 -14.84 11.33 -0.18
C GLY A 65 -14.42 11.92 1.17
N ILE A 66 -13.24 12.56 1.23
CA ILE A 66 -12.71 13.10 2.48
C ILE A 66 -13.56 14.25 3.02
N ASP A 67 -13.84 14.24 4.33
CA ASP A 67 -14.61 15.25 5.03
C ASP A 67 -13.91 15.60 6.36
N LEU A 68 -13.87 16.87 6.72
CA LEU A 68 -13.24 17.35 7.95
C LEU A 68 -13.89 16.78 9.22
N LYS A 69 -15.15 16.35 9.17
CA LYS A 69 -15.82 15.68 10.31
C LYS A 69 -15.05 14.43 10.78
N TYR A 70 -14.39 13.70 9.87
CA TYR A 70 -13.63 12.51 10.22
C TYR A 70 -12.46 12.82 11.17
N VAL A 71 -11.93 14.04 11.19
CA VAL A 71 -10.83 14.44 12.09
C VAL A 71 -11.21 14.25 13.56
N THR A 72 -12.49 14.45 13.91
CA THR A 72 -12.97 14.26 15.29
C THR A 72 -13.40 12.82 15.59
N MET A 73 -13.62 12.01 14.55
CA MET A 73 -14.14 10.66 14.68
C MET A 73 -13.06 9.59 14.84
N TYR A 74 -11.81 9.88 14.42
CA TYR A 74 -10.71 8.91 14.44
C TYR A 74 -9.48 9.46 15.13
N GLN A 75 -8.58 8.56 15.57
CA GLN A 75 -7.31 8.91 16.22
C GLN A 75 -6.14 8.92 15.23
N THR A 76 -6.18 8.04 14.24
CA THR A 76 -5.09 7.83 13.28
C THR A 76 -5.66 7.76 11.86
N PHE A 77 -4.96 8.38 10.93
CA PHE A 77 -5.25 8.38 9.51
C PHE A 77 -4.11 7.73 8.76
N ILE A 78 -4.40 6.67 7.99
CA ILE A 78 -3.44 6.01 7.10
C ILE A 78 -3.84 6.33 5.67
N ILE A 79 -3.01 7.12 5.01
CA ILE A 79 -3.24 7.59 3.62
C ILE A 79 -2.44 6.68 2.69
N PHE A 80 -3.16 5.84 1.94
CA PHE A 80 -2.54 4.93 0.98
C PHE A 80 -2.55 5.52 -0.42
N ARG A 81 -1.37 5.79 -0.99
CA ARG A 81 -1.15 6.26 -2.38
C ARG A 81 -2.09 7.40 -2.82
N ALA A 82 -2.57 8.25 -1.93
CA ALA A 82 -3.45 9.35 -2.32
C ALA A 82 -2.65 10.57 -2.76
N PRO A 83 -2.94 11.13 -3.95
CA PRO A 83 -2.33 12.37 -4.40
C PRO A 83 -2.83 13.54 -3.54
N MET A 84 -1.99 14.55 -3.35
CA MET A 84 -2.37 15.75 -2.64
C MET A 84 -3.45 16.52 -3.41
N THR A 85 -4.50 16.86 -2.69
CA THR A 85 -5.58 17.74 -3.16
C THR A 85 -5.80 18.83 -2.13
N ASP A 86 -6.48 19.90 -2.50
CA ASP A 86 -6.85 20.97 -1.55
C ASP A 86 -7.65 20.43 -0.35
N ALA A 87 -8.55 19.48 -0.60
CA ALA A 87 -9.33 18.83 0.45
C ALA A 87 -8.44 18.01 1.39
N LEU A 88 -7.54 17.20 0.84
CA LEU A 88 -6.62 16.37 1.62
C LEU A 88 -5.62 17.23 2.41
N ASN A 89 -5.10 18.31 1.82
CA ASN A 89 -4.21 19.25 2.50
C ASN A 89 -4.90 19.91 3.70
N LYS A 90 -6.13 20.41 3.52
CA LYS A 90 -6.93 20.96 4.62
C LYS A 90 -7.18 19.93 5.71
N PHE A 91 -7.47 18.70 5.32
CA PHE A 91 -7.70 17.57 6.24
C PHE A 91 -6.45 17.24 7.07
N ILE A 92 -5.28 17.08 6.42
CA ILE A 92 -4.02 16.79 7.11
C ILE A 92 -3.68 17.92 8.10
N LYS A 93 -3.79 19.18 7.69
CA LYS A 93 -3.55 20.33 8.56
C LYS A 93 -4.48 20.32 9.77
N GLN A 94 -5.75 20.04 9.56
CA GLN A 94 -6.73 19.97 10.64
C GLN A 94 -6.45 18.77 11.56
N ALA A 95 -6.14 17.59 11.03
CA ALA A 95 -5.76 16.42 11.80
C ALA A 95 -4.56 16.71 12.72
N LYS A 96 -3.50 17.34 12.18
CA LYS A 96 -2.32 17.74 12.97
C LYS A 96 -2.66 18.77 14.04
N LYS A 97 -3.54 19.73 13.75
CA LYS A 97 -4.02 20.72 14.74
C LYS A 97 -4.72 20.05 15.92
N TYR A 98 -5.41 18.93 15.68
CA TYR A 98 -6.08 18.13 16.74
C TYR A 98 -5.16 17.04 17.32
N ASN A 99 -3.84 17.11 17.08
CA ASN A 99 -2.85 16.14 17.55
C ASN A 99 -3.17 14.69 17.13
N LYS A 100 -3.80 14.53 15.97
CA LYS A 100 -4.03 13.22 15.35
C LYS A 100 -2.78 12.76 14.62
N THR A 101 -2.61 11.45 14.49
CA THR A 101 -1.50 10.86 13.76
C THR A 101 -1.88 10.67 12.29
N VAL A 102 -1.04 11.16 11.39
CA VAL A 102 -1.23 11.03 9.93
C VAL A 102 -0.05 10.26 9.35
N ILE A 103 -0.33 9.14 8.72
CA ILE A 103 0.65 8.19 8.18
C ILE A 103 0.45 8.09 6.67
N PHE A 104 1.55 8.11 5.91
CA PHE A 104 1.52 7.76 4.49
C PHE A 104 1.90 6.31 4.30
N ASP A 105 1.14 5.55 3.53
CA ASP A 105 1.44 4.15 3.20
C ASP A 105 1.66 4.01 1.70
N ILE A 106 2.77 3.37 1.32
CA ILE A 106 3.10 3.09 -0.07
C ILE A 106 3.97 1.84 -0.19
N ASP A 107 3.68 1.02 -1.19
CA ASP A 107 4.36 -0.26 -1.45
C ASP A 107 5.17 -0.25 -2.77
N ASP A 108 5.29 0.92 -3.42
CA ASP A 108 5.95 1.11 -4.71
C ASP A 108 6.60 2.50 -4.81
N LEU A 109 7.58 2.69 -5.70
CA LEU A 109 8.28 3.98 -5.90
C LEU A 109 7.57 4.90 -6.91
N VAL A 110 6.28 5.15 -6.70
CA VAL A 110 5.47 6.06 -7.53
C VAL A 110 5.28 7.43 -6.87
N ILE A 111 6.35 7.97 -6.29
CA ILE A 111 6.36 9.24 -5.54
C ILE A 111 7.27 10.30 -6.12
N ASP A 112 8.04 9.97 -7.15
CA ASP A 112 8.93 10.91 -7.82
C ASP A 112 9.19 10.43 -9.24
N THR A 113 9.18 11.35 -10.21
CA THR A 113 9.42 11.05 -11.63
C THR A 113 10.80 10.46 -11.88
N LYS A 114 11.81 10.74 -11.03
CA LYS A 114 13.13 10.11 -11.12
C LYS A 114 13.09 8.57 -11.07
N TYR A 115 12.06 7.99 -10.46
CA TYR A 115 11.86 6.54 -10.44
C TYR A 115 10.96 6.08 -11.59
N THR A 116 9.86 6.80 -11.83
CA THR A 116 8.87 6.41 -12.82
C THR A 116 9.35 6.62 -14.25
N ASP A 117 10.25 7.57 -14.49
CA ASP A 117 10.92 7.75 -15.78
C ASP A 117 11.84 6.57 -16.17
N CYS A 118 12.15 5.66 -15.26
CA CYS A 118 12.87 4.43 -15.59
C CYS A 118 11.95 3.31 -16.12
N ILE A 119 10.61 3.49 -16.06
CA ILE A 119 9.64 2.47 -16.46
C ILE A 119 9.36 2.57 -17.96
N PRO A 120 9.70 1.53 -18.78
CA PRO A 120 9.50 1.59 -20.25
C PRO A 120 8.07 1.91 -20.66
N TYR A 121 7.08 1.40 -19.93
CA TYR A 121 5.68 1.68 -20.21
C TYR A 121 5.33 3.18 -20.09
N VAL A 122 5.93 3.90 -19.14
CA VAL A 122 5.70 5.34 -18.96
C VAL A 122 6.17 6.13 -20.19
N HIS A 123 7.27 5.69 -20.84
CA HIS A 123 7.75 6.29 -22.07
C HIS A 123 6.84 6.01 -23.29
N SER A 124 6.03 4.96 -23.24
CA SER A 124 5.07 4.62 -24.29
C SER A 124 3.73 5.35 -24.18
N MET A 125 3.50 6.08 -23.08
CA MET A 125 2.28 6.86 -22.86
C MET A 125 2.18 8.02 -23.87
N LYS A 126 0.94 8.39 -24.21
CA LYS A 126 0.71 9.66 -24.91
C LYS A 126 1.11 10.81 -24.00
N GLU A 127 1.58 11.91 -24.58
CA GLU A 127 2.10 13.07 -23.83
C GLU A 127 1.12 13.56 -22.75
N GLU A 128 -0.16 13.72 -23.08
CA GLU A 128 -1.19 14.14 -22.12
C GLU A 128 -1.34 13.17 -20.93
N GLN A 129 -1.26 11.86 -21.21
CA GLN A 129 -1.35 10.82 -20.18
C GLN A 129 -0.10 10.82 -19.28
N LYS A 130 1.08 11.04 -19.86
CA LYS A 130 2.33 11.15 -19.11
C LYS A 130 2.32 12.36 -18.21
N ILE A 131 1.90 13.52 -18.70
CA ILE A 131 1.80 14.76 -17.89
C ILE A 131 0.86 14.54 -16.70
N GLN A 132 -0.30 13.90 -16.91
CA GLN A 132 -1.23 13.61 -15.82
C GLN A 132 -0.61 12.63 -14.82
N TYR A 133 0.01 11.56 -15.31
CA TYR A 133 0.69 10.55 -14.46
C TYR A 133 1.79 11.19 -13.60
N ASP A 134 2.66 11.99 -14.20
CA ASP A 134 3.75 12.69 -13.50
C ASP A 134 3.19 13.67 -12.46
N THR A 135 2.10 14.36 -12.78
CA THR A 135 1.40 15.25 -11.85
C THR A 135 0.88 14.47 -10.63
N ASP A 136 0.25 13.33 -10.84
CA ASP A 136 -0.28 12.48 -9.76
C ASP A 136 0.85 11.90 -8.90
N VAL A 137 1.95 11.47 -9.52
CA VAL A 137 3.17 10.99 -8.83
C VAL A 137 3.75 12.08 -7.93
N MET A 138 3.91 13.29 -8.44
CA MET A 138 4.44 14.41 -7.65
C MET A 138 3.47 14.86 -6.55
N ALA A 139 2.16 14.76 -6.79
CA ALA A 139 1.16 15.04 -5.77
C ALA A 139 1.16 13.98 -4.64
N MET A 140 1.47 12.69 -4.94
CA MET A 140 1.68 11.67 -3.90
C MET A 140 2.91 11.97 -3.05
N LYS A 141 4.01 12.45 -3.65
CA LYS A 141 5.19 12.93 -2.92
C LYS A 141 4.84 14.06 -1.95
N GLU A 142 4.03 15.01 -2.38
CA GLU A 142 3.58 16.10 -1.52
C GLU A 142 2.76 15.58 -0.33
N THR A 143 1.89 14.58 -0.54
CA THR A 143 1.15 13.93 0.55
C THR A 143 2.10 13.28 1.54
N LEU A 144 3.06 12.49 1.07
CA LEU A 144 4.10 11.85 1.89
C LEU A 144 4.81 12.88 2.79
N GLN A 145 5.28 13.99 2.22
CA GLN A 145 6.04 15.02 2.94
C GLN A 145 5.19 15.77 3.97
N ASN A 146 3.86 15.74 3.83
CA ASN A 146 2.93 16.36 4.77
C ASN A 146 2.44 15.42 5.88
N CYS A 147 2.84 14.15 5.89
CA CYS A 147 2.51 13.18 6.94
C CYS A 147 3.50 13.26 8.13
N ASP A 148 3.19 12.56 9.23
CA ASP A 148 4.07 12.48 10.41
C ASP A 148 5.19 11.44 10.20
N PHE A 149 4.87 10.35 9.50
CA PHE A 149 5.79 9.30 9.09
C PHE A 149 5.17 8.45 7.96
N ALA A 150 5.96 7.54 7.42
CA ALA A 150 5.49 6.63 6.38
C ALA A 150 5.60 5.16 6.80
N ILE A 151 4.83 4.33 6.11
CA ILE A 151 4.90 2.87 6.15
C ILE A 151 5.17 2.36 4.74
N THR A 152 6.03 1.37 4.62
CA THR A 152 6.30 0.69 3.35
C THR A 152 6.55 -0.80 3.55
N THR A 153 6.90 -1.53 2.47
CA THR A 153 6.96 -3.00 2.48
C THR A 153 8.35 -3.59 2.61
N THR A 154 9.40 -2.89 2.17
CA THR A 154 10.76 -3.42 2.10
C THR A 154 11.79 -2.42 2.62
N GLU A 155 12.98 -2.93 2.99
CA GLU A 155 14.10 -2.10 3.41
C GLU A 155 14.63 -1.22 2.28
N ALA A 156 14.52 -1.65 1.03
CA ALA A 156 14.92 -0.84 -0.12
C ALA A 156 14.00 0.39 -0.27
N LEU A 157 12.68 0.18 -0.21
CA LEU A 157 11.71 1.27 -0.22
C LEU A 157 11.86 2.18 1.00
N GLN A 158 12.13 1.62 2.18
CA GLN A 158 12.38 2.41 3.39
C GLN A 158 13.52 3.40 3.19
N ARG A 159 14.68 2.93 2.72
CA ARG A 159 15.86 3.79 2.48
C ARG A 159 15.57 4.92 1.50
N GLU A 160 14.79 4.63 0.44
CA GLU A 160 14.42 5.67 -0.54
C GLU A 160 13.43 6.68 0.06
N LEU A 161 12.43 6.22 0.80
CA LEU A 161 11.43 7.09 1.43
C LEU A 161 12.02 7.97 2.54
N GLU A 162 13.05 7.50 3.25
CA GLU A 162 13.76 8.27 4.28
C GLU A 162 14.44 9.53 3.73
N THR A 163 14.64 9.61 2.42
CA THR A 163 15.11 10.84 1.75
C THR A 163 14.04 11.94 1.67
N TYR A 164 12.76 11.60 1.85
CA TYR A 164 11.62 12.52 1.77
C TYR A 164 10.96 12.80 3.12
N ILE A 165 11.02 11.83 4.04
CA ILE A 165 10.41 11.91 5.37
C ILE A 165 11.28 11.19 6.40
N PRO A 166 11.55 11.80 7.58
CA PRO A 166 12.58 11.29 8.49
C PRO A 166 12.24 9.95 9.19
N LYS A 167 10.99 9.51 9.14
CA LYS A 167 10.57 8.27 9.83
C LYS A 167 9.78 7.38 8.87
N VAL A 168 10.35 6.24 8.54
CA VAL A 168 9.70 5.22 7.71
C VAL A 168 9.74 3.87 8.42
N PHE A 169 8.63 3.19 8.48
CA PHE A 169 8.49 1.87 9.09
C PHE A 169 8.18 0.82 8.04
N ILE A 170 8.69 -0.39 8.24
CA ILE A 170 8.39 -1.53 7.38
C ILE A 170 7.17 -2.27 7.94
N ASN A 171 6.14 -2.41 7.11
CA ASN A 171 5.02 -3.30 7.31
C ASN A 171 4.82 -4.13 6.04
N ARG A 172 5.34 -5.35 6.05
CA ARG A 172 5.34 -6.26 4.88
C ARG A 172 3.93 -6.69 4.51
N ASN A 173 3.73 -6.97 3.23
CA ASN A 173 2.50 -7.62 2.80
C ASN A 173 2.42 -9.04 3.39
N THR A 174 1.26 -9.40 3.90
CA THR A 174 0.97 -10.70 4.51
C THR A 174 -0.27 -11.32 3.89
N ALA A 175 -0.43 -12.63 4.04
CA ALA A 175 -1.65 -13.31 3.64
C ALA A 175 -2.80 -12.99 4.61
N SER A 176 -4.01 -12.82 4.09
CA SER A 176 -5.24 -12.79 4.89
C SER A 176 -5.61 -14.20 5.38
N ASN A 177 -6.49 -14.29 6.38
CA ASN A 177 -7.05 -15.56 6.83
C ASN A 177 -7.77 -16.30 5.70
N GLU A 178 -8.46 -15.57 4.82
CA GLU A 178 -9.07 -16.14 3.61
C GLU A 178 -8.02 -16.80 2.71
N MET A 179 -6.92 -16.11 2.40
CA MET A 179 -5.83 -16.66 1.56
C MET A 179 -5.22 -17.92 2.20
N VAL A 180 -5.00 -17.90 3.50
CA VAL A 180 -4.49 -19.08 4.25
C VAL A 180 -5.47 -20.24 4.14
N SER A 181 -6.77 -20.00 4.34
CA SER A 181 -7.81 -21.03 4.24
C SER A 181 -7.89 -21.63 2.84
N LEU A 182 -7.88 -20.79 1.81
CA LEU A 182 -7.90 -21.23 0.40
C LEU A 182 -6.65 -22.04 0.05
N SER A 183 -5.47 -21.61 0.52
CA SER A 183 -4.22 -22.34 0.33
C SER A 183 -4.25 -23.73 0.98
N GLN A 184 -4.74 -23.82 2.20
CA GLN A 184 -4.89 -25.10 2.91
C GLN A 184 -5.87 -26.04 2.19
N LYS A 185 -6.97 -25.50 1.65
CA LYS A 185 -7.91 -26.28 0.84
C LYS A 185 -7.24 -26.78 -0.44
N ALA A 186 -6.57 -25.91 -1.17
CA ALA A 186 -5.87 -26.25 -2.40
C ALA A 186 -4.78 -27.33 -2.17
N LEU A 187 -4.05 -27.26 -1.04
CA LEU A 187 -3.08 -28.29 -0.68
C LEU A 187 -3.71 -29.66 -0.45
N LYS A 188 -4.90 -29.72 0.20
CA LYS A 188 -5.62 -30.99 0.42
C LYS A 188 -6.17 -31.59 -0.89
N GLU A 189 -6.54 -30.76 -1.83
CA GLU A 189 -7.09 -31.14 -3.13
C GLU A 189 -6.01 -31.35 -4.19
N LYS A 190 -4.73 -31.08 -3.86
CA LYS A 190 -3.60 -31.23 -4.77
C LYS A 190 -3.42 -32.71 -5.15
N LYS A 191 -3.59 -33.00 -6.44
CA LYS A 191 -3.28 -34.32 -7.00
C LYS A 191 -1.78 -34.48 -7.24
N GLU A 192 -1.26 -35.65 -7.01
CA GLU A 192 0.09 -36.00 -7.42
C GLU A 192 0.24 -35.87 -8.93
N SER A 193 1.38 -35.35 -9.36
CA SER A 193 1.73 -35.18 -10.77
C SER A 193 3.19 -35.57 -10.94
N SER A 194 3.49 -36.32 -11.98
CA SER A 194 4.87 -36.61 -12.40
C SER A 194 5.53 -35.38 -13.04
N LYS A 195 4.74 -34.35 -13.37
CA LYS A 195 5.23 -33.11 -13.97
C LYS A 195 5.40 -32.02 -12.94
N ILE A 196 6.51 -31.29 -13.02
CA ILE A 196 6.76 -30.06 -12.33
C ILE A 196 6.02 -28.93 -13.10
N LYS A 197 5.26 -28.11 -12.38
CA LYS A 197 4.55 -26.98 -12.98
C LYS A 197 5.25 -25.68 -12.58
N ILE A 198 5.72 -24.94 -13.57
CA ILE A 198 6.28 -23.61 -13.39
C ILE A 198 5.20 -22.59 -13.71
N GLY A 199 4.93 -21.64 -12.79
CA GLY A 199 3.96 -20.58 -12.97
C GLY A 199 4.59 -19.21 -12.74
N TYR A 200 4.39 -18.29 -13.68
CA TYR A 200 4.71 -16.87 -13.52
C TYR A 200 3.40 -16.07 -13.49
N PHE A 201 3.21 -15.30 -12.43
CA PHE A 201 2.01 -14.50 -12.23
C PHE A 201 2.36 -13.01 -12.34
N SER A 202 1.91 -12.35 -13.41
CA SER A 202 2.09 -10.93 -13.61
C SER A 202 0.78 -10.16 -13.35
N GLY A 203 0.89 -8.99 -12.70
CA GLY A 203 -0.28 -8.17 -12.36
C GLY A 203 -0.65 -7.15 -13.42
N SER A 204 0.31 -6.64 -14.19
CA SER A 204 0.09 -5.57 -15.17
C SER A 204 1.16 -5.57 -16.27
N ILE A 205 0.87 -4.85 -17.36
CA ILE A 205 1.77 -4.70 -18.51
C ILE A 205 3.11 -4.05 -18.14
N THR A 206 3.18 -3.31 -17.03
CA THR A 206 4.41 -2.68 -16.54
C THR A 206 5.48 -3.70 -16.11
N HIS A 207 5.09 -4.97 -15.89
CA HIS A 207 5.97 -6.06 -15.49
C HIS A 207 6.40 -6.97 -16.65
N ASN A 208 6.11 -6.60 -17.90
CA ASN A 208 6.54 -7.43 -19.06
C ASN A 208 8.06 -7.57 -19.14
N ALA A 209 8.80 -6.51 -18.85
CA ALA A 209 10.27 -6.56 -18.81
C ALA A 209 10.80 -7.55 -17.76
N ASP A 210 10.12 -7.72 -16.64
CA ASP A 210 10.50 -8.68 -15.59
C ASP A 210 10.38 -10.13 -16.12
N PHE A 211 9.33 -10.42 -16.91
CA PHE A 211 9.17 -11.72 -17.55
C PHE A 211 10.22 -11.97 -18.65
N GLU A 212 10.53 -10.96 -19.44
CA GLU A 212 11.54 -11.05 -20.49
C GLU A 212 12.92 -11.47 -19.94
N MET A 213 13.27 -11.04 -18.73
CA MET A 213 14.53 -11.41 -18.07
C MET A 213 14.66 -12.93 -17.82
N ILE A 214 13.56 -13.64 -17.61
CA ILE A 214 13.55 -15.08 -17.27
C ILE A 214 13.06 -15.97 -18.42
N GLN A 215 12.51 -15.39 -19.47
CA GLN A 215 11.88 -16.13 -20.57
C GLN A 215 12.81 -17.15 -21.21
N SER A 216 14.05 -16.77 -21.52
CA SER A 216 15.03 -17.66 -22.13
C SER A 216 15.34 -18.88 -21.24
N VAL A 217 15.50 -18.66 -19.94
CA VAL A 217 15.77 -19.70 -18.95
C VAL A 217 14.58 -20.66 -18.85
N ILE A 218 13.35 -20.14 -18.87
CA ILE A 218 12.15 -20.98 -18.86
C ILE A 218 12.09 -21.87 -20.12
N VAL A 219 12.32 -21.28 -21.29
CA VAL A 219 12.33 -22.02 -22.57
C VAL A 219 13.41 -23.09 -22.57
N GLU A 220 14.63 -22.78 -22.13
CA GLU A 220 15.71 -23.75 -22.01
C GLU A 220 15.35 -24.90 -21.06
N THR A 221 14.78 -24.59 -19.89
CA THR A 221 14.32 -25.57 -18.91
C THR A 221 13.28 -26.52 -19.51
N LEU A 222 12.27 -25.98 -20.22
CA LEU A 222 11.23 -26.76 -20.87
C LEU A 222 11.77 -27.64 -22.00
N ASN A 223 12.85 -27.24 -22.67
CA ASN A 223 13.50 -28.03 -23.71
C ASN A 223 14.44 -29.11 -23.13
N GLN A 224 14.98 -28.91 -21.94
CA GLN A 224 15.95 -29.79 -21.31
C GLN A 224 15.29 -30.89 -20.49
N TYR A 225 14.10 -30.66 -19.92
CA TYR A 225 13.45 -31.58 -18.97
C TYR A 225 12.05 -31.96 -19.44
N ASP A 226 11.84 -33.27 -19.73
CA ASP A 226 10.54 -33.79 -20.18
C ASP A 226 9.44 -33.76 -19.08
N ASN A 227 9.83 -33.61 -17.84
CA ASN A 227 8.95 -33.64 -16.68
C ASN A 227 8.54 -32.25 -16.16
N VAL A 228 8.77 -31.20 -16.92
CA VAL A 228 8.35 -29.82 -16.61
C VAL A 228 7.10 -29.45 -17.38
#